data_1b71f31a54460c85eb3634655e520306
#
_entry.id   1b71f31a54460c85eb3634655e520306
#
_cell.length_a   1.000
_cell.length_b   1.000
_cell.length_c   1.000
_cell.angle_alpha   90.00
_cell.angle_beta   90.00
_cell.angle_gamma   90.00
#
_symmetry.space_group_name_H-M   'P 1'
#
loop_
_entity.id
_entity.type
_entity.pdbx_description
1 polymer ?
#
loop_
_entity_poly.entity_id
_entity_poly.type
_entity_poly.pdbx_seq_one_letter_code
_entity_poly.pdbx_strand_id
1 'polypeptide(L)'
;VDAVGLDIAVAAGKQLSGGAAAPHCLLARTDKGQLGKKTGQGFYAWSAGKAQKGGAGAPPAGLAARLAKPLIDRAEQLVASGVVADAELADAGVIFGTGFAPFTGGPLNYRRTEK
;
A
#
# COMPACT_ATOMS: atom_id res chain seq x y z
N VAL A 1 -5.57 -6.14 -2.40
CA VAL A 1 -6.71 -6.32 -1.52
C VAL A 1 -7.75 -7.24 -2.15
N ASP A 2 -8.19 -7.00 -3.39
CA ASP A 2 -9.23 -7.79 -4.09
C ASP A 2 -8.96 -9.29 -4.16
N ALA A 3 -7.69 -9.70 -4.30
CA ALA A 3 -7.33 -11.12 -4.39
C ALA A 3 -7.55 -11.88 -3.07
N VAL A 4 -7.30 -11.22 -1.95
CA VAL A 4 -7.49 -11.79 -0.60
C VAL A 4 -8.93 -11.65 -0.13
N GLY A 5 -9.51 -10.50 -0.39
CA GLY A 5 -10.86 -10.13 0.01
C GLY A 5 -10.91 -8.84 0.83
N LEU A 6 -11.85 -7.96 0.49
CA LEU A 6 -11.98 -6.66 1.15
C LEU A 6 -12.42 -6.80 2.61
N ASP A 7 -13.23 -7.80 2.93
CA ASP A 7 -13.62 -8.15 4.29
C ASP A 7 -12.42 -8.53 5.16
N ILE A 8 -11.50 -9.33 4.63
CA ILE A 8 -10.25 -9.68 5.31
C ILE A 8 -9.39 -8.44 5.52
N ALA A 9 -9.29 -7.56 4.50
CA ALA A 9 -8.54 -6.30 4.62
C ALA A 9 -9.13 -5.39 5.70
N VAL A 10 -10.45 -5.28 5.81
CA VAL A 10 -11.12 -4.51 6.87
C VAL A 10 -10.82 -5.11 8.24
N ALA A 11 -10.95 -6.43 8.39
CA ALA A 11 -10.71 -7.11 9.67
C ALA A 11 -9.24 -6.97 10.13
N ALA A 12 -8.28 -7.21 9.22
CA ALA A 12 -6.85 -7.06 9.51
C ALA A 12 -6.49 -5.60 9.83
N GLY A 13 -7.02 -4.65 9.05
CA GLY A 13 -6.80 -3.23 9.28
C GLY A 13 -7.28 -2.79 10.66
N LYS A 14 -8.44 -3.25 11.10
CA LYS A 14 -8.99 -2.96 12.43
C LYS A 14 -8.06 -3.47 13.55
N GLN A 15 -7.52 -4.67 13.40
CA GLN A 15 -6.58 -5.23 14.39
C GLN A 15 -5.26 -4.47 14.44
N LEU A 16 -4.67 -4.20 13.27
CA LEU A 16 -3.37 -3.52 13.17
C LEU A 16 -3.41 -2.06 13.58
N SER A 17 -4.56 -1.38 13.40
CA SER A 17 -4.73 0.03 13.74
C SER A 17 -5.19 0.29 15.17
N GLY A 18 -5.31 -0.75 16.01
CA GLY A 18 -5.85 -0.61 17.37
C GLY A 18 -7.33 -0.23 17.39
N GLY A 19 -8.10 -0.59 16.36
CA GLY A 19 -9.54 -0.36 16.29
C GLY A 19 -9.96 0.86 15.47
N ALA A 20 -9.04 1.53 14.77
CA ALA A 20 -9.41 2.63 13.88
C ALA A 20 -10.38 2.17 12.78
N ALA A 21 -11.28 3.07 12.38
CA ALA A 21 -12.24 2.81 11.32
C ALA A 21 -11.53 2.52 9.99
N ALA A 22 -12.03 1.52 9.25
CA ALA A 22 -11.51 1.23 7.91
C ALA A 22 -11.82 2.40 6.95
N PRO A 23 -10.99 2.62 5.93
CA PRO A 23 -11.24 3.64 4.91
C PRO A 23 -12.62 3.49 4.27
N HIS A 24 -13.31 4.62 4.08
CA HIS A 24 -14.66 4.64 3.49
C HIS A 24 -14.76 3.90 2.16
N CYS A 25 -13.70 3.97 1.33
CA CYS A 25 -13.68 3.26 0.03
C CYS A 25 -13.71 1.73 0.17
N LEU A 26 -13.23 1.16 1.29
CA LEU A 26 -13.36 -0.26 1.62
C LEU A 26 -14.77 -0.56 2.13
N LEU A 27 -15.25 0.20 3.11
CA LEU A 27 -16.57 0.00 3.71
C LEU A 27 -17.67 0.09 2.66
N ALA A 28 -17.67 1.10 1.80
CA ALA A 28 -18.66 1.28 0.76
C ALA A 28 -18.74 0.11 -0.24
N ARG A 29 -17.71 -0.72 -0.35
CA ARG A 29 -17.71 -1.94 -1.16
C ARG A 29 -18.14 -3.16 -0.36
N THR A 30 -17.63 -3.32 0.85
CA THR A 30 -18.01 -4.44 1.72
C THR A 30 -19.50 -4.42 2.03
N ASP A 31 -20.09 -3.25 2.27
CA ASP A 31 -21.53 -3.09 2.52
C ASP A 31 -22.38 -3.51 1.32
N LYS A 32 -21.84 -3.45 0.11
CA LYS A 32 -22.46 -3.91 -1.14
C LYS A 32 -22.15 -5.38 -1.46
N GLY A 33 -21.45 -6.10 -0.58
CA GLY A 33 -21.01 -7.47 -0.85
C GLY A 33 -19.93 -7.59 -1.94
N GLN A 34 -19.30 -6.49 -2.33
CA GLN A 34 -18.23 -6.45 -3.33
C GLN A 34 -16.89 -6.76 -2.66
N LEU A 35 -16.62 -8.05 -2.44
CA LEU A 35 -15.48 -8.51 -1.65
C LEU A 35 -14.22 -8.83 -2.48
N GLY A 36 -14.23 -8.56 -3.77
CA GLY A 36 -13.10 -8.81 -4.67
C GLY A 36 -13.28 -10.07 -5.51
N LYS A 37 -12.18 -10.78 -5.77
CA LYS A 37 -12.14 -11.97 -6.64
C LYS A 37 -13.20 -13.02 -6.29
N LYS A 38 -13.43 -13.29 -5.01
CA LYS A 38 -14.36 -14.32 -4.53
C LYS A 38 -15.84 -14.02 -4.82
N THR A 39 -16.18 -12.75 -5.01
CA THR A 39 -17.56 -12.32 -5.37
C THR A 39 -17.67 -11.80 -6.80
N GLY A 40 -16.57 -11.86 -7.57
CA GLY A 40 -16.52 -11.33 -8.95
C GLY A 40 -16.40 -9.82 -9.05
N GLN A 41 -16.52 -9.10 -7.95
CA GLN A 41 -16.44 -7.65 -7.91
C GLN A 41 -15.77 -7.17 -6.63
N GLY A 42 -14.85 -6.21 -6.76
CA GLY A 42 -14.20 -5.48 -5.69
C GLY A 42 -13.84 -4.09 -6.17
N PHE A 43 -12.57 -3.67 -6.03
CA PHE A 43 -12.06 -2.49 -6.73
C PHE A 43 -12.04 -2.71 -8.25
N TYR A 44 -11.84 -3.95 -8.67
CA TYR A 44 -11.93 -4.38 -10.05
C TYR A 44 -13.10 -5.35 -10.24
N ALA A 45 -13.63 -5.43 -11.47
CA ALA A 45 -14.44 -6.56 -11.89
C ALA A 45 -13.49 -7.76 -12.13
N TRP A 46 -13.93 -8.97 -11.78
CA TRP A 46 -13.17 -10.20 -11.94
C TRP A 46 -13.90 -11.16 -12.88
N SER A 47 -13.20 -11.66 -13.88
CA SER A 47 -13.72 -12.67 -14.81
C SER A 47 -12.63 -13.72 -15.05
N ALA A 48 -13.02 -14.99 -15.02
CA ALA A 48 -12.10 -16.14 -15.15
C ALA A 48 -10.86 -16.04 -14.25
N GLY A 49 -11.03 -15.54 -13.02
CA GLY A 49 -9.95 -15.39 -12.04
C GLY A 49 -8.97 -14.25 -12.30
N LYS A 50 -9.22 -13.41 -13.32
CA LYS A 50 -8.38 -12.24 -13.68
C LYS A 50 -9.12 -10.94 -13.43
N ALA A 51 -8.40 -9.95 -12.85
CA ALA A 51 -8.92 -8.61 -12.70
C ALA A 51 -9.03 -7.92 -14.07
N GLN A 52 -10.20 -7.37 -14.35
CA GLN A 52 -10.46 -6.58 -15.55
C GLN A 52 -9.98 -5.16 -15.28
N LYS A 53 -8.76 -4.87 -15.72
CA LYS A 53 -8.17 -3.53 -15.59
C LYS A 53 -8.55 -2.73 -16.82
N GLY A 54 -9.41 -1.73 -16.64
CA GLY A 54 -9.67 -0.71 -17.66
C GLY A 54 -8.43 0.14 -17.93
N GLY A 55 -8.40 0.86 -19.03
CA GLY A 55 -7.34 1.84 -19.30
C GLY A 55 -7.36 2.92 -18.22
N ALA A 56 -6.33 2.95 -17.39
CA ALA A 56 -6.15 4.05 -16.45
C ALA A 56 -5.65 5.27 -17.21
N GLY A 57 -6.26 6.43 -17.00
CA GLY A 57 -5.69 7.71 -17.41
C GLY A 57 -4.33 7.94 -16.74
N ALA A 58 -3.60 8.94 -17.22
CA ALA A 58 -2.34 9.32 -16.58
C ALA A 58 -2.61 9.68 -15.10
N PRO A 59 -1.79 9.16 -14.16
CA PRO A 59 -1.96 9.49 -12.75
C PRO A 59 -1.72 11.00 -12.53
N PRO A 60 -2.39 11.61 -11.54
CA PRO A 60 -2.10 12.99 -11.16
C PRO A 60 -0.60 13.19 -10.86
N ALA A 61 -0.07 14.35 -11.24
CA ALA A 61 1.31 14.70 -10.91
C ALA A 61 1.54 14.62 -9.39
N GLY A 62 2.70 14.08 -8.99
CA GLY A 62 3.08 13.92 -7.58
C GLY A 62 2.34 12.82 -6.81
N LEU A 63 1.48 12.03 -7.47
CA LEU A 63 0.74 10.97 -6.78
C LEU A 63 1.68 9.92 -6.16
N ALA A 64 2.75 9.53 -6.88
CA ALA A 64 3.72 8.55 -6.38
C ALA A 64 4.39 9.03 -5.10
N ALA A 65 4.87 10.27 -5.07
CA ALA A 65 5.48 10.88 -3.88
C ALA A 65 4.48 10.95 -2.70
N ARG A 66 3.24 11.34 -2.95
CA ARG A 66 2.18 11.35 -1.92
C ARG A 66 1.91 9.97 -1.33
N LEU A 67 1.90 8.94 -2.16
CA LEU A 67 1.67 7.56 -1.71
C LEU A 67 2.88 6.97 -0.98
N ALA A 68 4.10 7.32 -1.42
CA ALA A 68 5.33 6.86 -0.77
C ALA A 68 5.62 7.58 0.55
N LYS A 69 5.15 8.83 0.71
CA LYS A 69 5.49 9.68 1.86
C LYS A 69 5.27 9.02 3.23
N PRO A 70 4.13 8.40 3.56
CA PRO A 70 3.95 7.79 4.88
C PRO A 70 4.95 6.67 5.20
N LEU A 71 5.32 5.89 4.19
CA LEU A 71 6.33 4.83 4.31
C LEU A 71 7.73 5.42 4.54
N ILE A 72 8.07 6.47 3.80
CA ILE A 72 9.34 7.19 3.94
C ILE A 72 9.45 7.81 5.34
N ASP A 73 8.44 8.55 5.76
CA ASP A 73 8.40 9.19 7.09
C ASP A 73 8.56 8.13 8.20
N ARG A 74 7.95 6.95 8.03
CA ARG A 74 8.09 5.86 9.00
C ARG A 74 9.49 5.26 8.99
N ALA A 75 10.11 5.07 7.85
CA ALA A 75 11.48 4.59 7.74
C ALA A 75 12.47 5.56 8.42
N GLU A 76 12.32 6.87 8.20
CA GLU A 76 13.12 7.89 8.90
C GLU A 76 12.97 7.82 10.42
N GLN A 77 11.73 7.67 10.92
CA GLN A 77 11.47 7.53 12.35
C GLN A 77 12.15 6.31 12.96
N LEU A 78 12.19 5.18 12.23
CA LEU A 78 12.83 3.94 12.70
C LEU A 78 14.36 4.10 12.79
N VAL A 79 14.97 4.80 11.86
CA VAL A 79 16.39 5.16 11.94
C VAL A 79 16.63 6.15 13.09
N ALA A 80 15.85 7.21 13.18
CA ALA A 80 16.00 8.23 14.22
C ALA A 80 15.81 7.69 15.65
N SER A 81 14.96 6.67 15.81
CA SER A 81 14.73 6.00 17.09
C SER A 81 15.74 4.87 17.41
N GLY A 82 16.70 4.62 16.51
CA GLY A 82 17.71 3.57 16.71
C GLY A 82 17.21 2.14 16.55
N VAL A 83 15.99 1.94 16.06
CA VAL A 83 15.46 0.58 15.75
C VAL A 83 16.19 -0.01 14.57
N VAL A 84 16.60 0.83 13.60
CA VAL A 84 17.47 0.49 12.48
C VAL A 84 18.71 1.34 12.56
N ALA A 85 19.90 0.77 12.38
CA ALA A 85 21.16 1.43 12.63
C ALA A 85 21.42 2.65 11.70
N ASP A 86 21.03 2.53 10.42
CA ASP A 86 21.26 3.57 9.43
C ASP A 86 20.22 3.53 8.28
N ALA A 87 20.29 4.53 7.41
CA ALA A 87 19.39 4.68 6.29
C ALA A 87 19.55 3.58 5.24
N GLU A 88 20.74 3.05 5.03
CA GLU A 88 21.01 2.01 4.02
C GLU A 88 20.39 0.68 4.42
N LEU A 89 20.49 0.32 5.70
CA LEU A 89 19.80 -0.84 6.24
C LEU A 89 18.27 -0.67 6.22
N ALA A 90 17.77 0.53 6.49
CA ALA A 90 16.34 0.81 6.36
C ALA A 90 15.86 0.64 4.92
N ASP A 91 16.59 1.19 3.96
CA ASP A 91 16.28 1.07 2.53
C ASP A 91 16.29 -0.39 2.07
N ALA A 92 17.32 -1.15 2.43
CA ALA A 92 17.42 -2.57 2.13
C ALA A 92 16.26 -3.37 2.77
N GLY A 93 15.96 -3.12 4.04
CA GLY A 93 14.86 -3.77 4.75
C GLY A 93 13.49 -3.52 4.11
N VAL A 94 13.23 -2.30 3.68
CA VAL A 94 11.97 -1.95 2.99
C VAL A 94 11.91 -2.58 1.60
N ILE A 95 12.99 -2.58 0.83
CA ILE A 95 13.04 -3.24 -0.48
C ILE A 95 12.73 -4.74 -0.35
N PHE A 96 13.44 -5.45 0.52
CA PHE A 96 13.27 -6.89 0.68
C PHE A 96 11.97 -7.27 1.39
N GLY A 97 11.51 -6.46 2.33
CA GLY A 97 10.30 -6.75 3.11
C GLY A 97 8.99 -6.42 2.41
N THR A 98 8.96 -5.39 1.57
CA THR A 98 7.72 -4.89 0.96
C THR A 98 7.69 -4.94 -0.57
N GLY A 99 8.84 -5.17 -1.22
CA GLY A 99 8.96 -5.07 -2.66
C GLY A 99 8.98 -3.62 -3.17
N PHE A 100 9.37 -2.66 -2.33
CA PHE A 100 9.58 -1.29 -2.78
C PHE A 100 10.56 -1.27 -3.96
N ALA A 101 10.32 -0.37 -4.92
CA ALA A 101 11.03 -0.33 -6.20
C ALA A 101 12.57 -0.32 -6.04
N PRO A 102 13.29 -1.42 -6.31
CA PRO A 102 14.72 -1.52 -6.00
C PRO A 102 15.59 -0.52 -6.76
N PHE A 103 15.14 -0.14 -7.97
CA PHE A 103 15.87 0.83 -8.82
C PHE A 103 15.93 2.25 -8.22
N THR A 104 15.12 2.53 -7.20
CA THR A 104 15.18 3.80 -6.47
C THR A 104 16.26 3.82 -5.39
N GLY A 105 16.85 2.67 -5.07
CA GLY A 105 17.79 2.50 -3.96
C GLY A 105 17.11 2.49 -2.58
N GLY A 106 15.79 2.44 -2.52
CA GLY A 106 14.98 2.43 -1.31
C GLY A 106 14.27 3.75 -1.01
N PRO A 107 13.38 3.76 -0.01
CA PRO A 107 12.55 4.93 0.27
C PRO A 107 13.32 6.17 0.73
N LEU A 108 14.37 6.02 1.54
CA LEU A 108 15.16 7.15 2.03
C LEU A 108 16.09 7.69 0.95
N ASN A 109 16.66 6.81 0.12
CA ASN A 109 17.43 7.22 -1.05
C ASN A 109 16.54 7.92 -2.08
N TYR A 110 15.33 7.41 -2.34
CA TYR A 110 14.34 8.03 -3.22
C TYR A 110 14.06 9.48 -2.78
N ARG A 111 13.80 9.71 -1.49
CA ARG A 111 13.57 11.06 -0.96
C ARG A 111 14.76 12.00 -1.16
N ARG A 112 15.99 11.50 -1.04
CA ARG A 112 17.21 12.32 -1.25
C ARG A 112 17.40 12.74 -2.70
N THR A 113 16.94 11.91 -3.63
CA THR A 113 17.11 12.12 -5.08
C THR A 113 15.92 12.83 -5.73
N GLU A 114 14.74 12.83 -5.09
CA GLU A 114 13.57 13.58 -5.53
C GLU A 114 13.71 15.05 -5.09
N LYS A 115 14.43 15.84 -5.92
CA LYS A 115 14.52 17.31 -5.76
C LYS A 115 13.67 18.01 -6.81
#